data_59f2d7da40e22467b880f84918cab4c5
#
_entry.id   59f2d7da40e22467b880f84918cab4c5
#
_cell.length_a   1.000
_cell.length_b   1.000
_cell.length_c   1.000
_cell.angle_alpha   90.00
_cell.angle_beta   90.00
_cell.angle_gamma   90.00
#
_symmetry.space_group_name_H-M   'P 1'
#
loop_
_entity.id
_entity.type
_entity.pdbx_description
1 polymer ?
#
loop_
_entity_poly.entity_id
_entity_poly.type
_entity_poly.pdbx_seq_one_letter_code
_entity_poly.pdbx_strand_id
1 'polypeptide(L)'
;MEDRILTHCPHCQASNRLPADRIADAPVCGRCGEPLLAGQPLELSDANFDAVATASVQPLLVDFWAPWCGPCRMMAPAFEQAGKTLAGRALLAKVNSDDNPQLSARFGIRSIPTLVRIAKGHETARQSGALPASAIVALAGV
;
A
#
# COMPACT_ATOMS: atom_id res chain seq x y z
N MET A 1 -19.69 5.29 8.23
CA MET A 1 -18.59 4.47 7.74
C MET A 1 -17.38 5.31 7.36
N GLU A 2 -16.21 4.88 7.75
CA GLU A 2 -15.01 5.69 7.54
C GLU A 2 -14.24 5.20 6.34
N ASP A 3 -14.31 5.95 5.23
CA ASP A 3 -13.61 5.64 3.99
C ASP A 3 -12.32 6.45 3.85
N ARG A 4 -11.93 7.13 4.91
CA ARG A 4 -10.75 8.00 4.85
C ARG A 4 -9.50 7.24 5.19
N ILE A 5 -8.42 7.66 4.56
CA ILE A 5 -7.09 7.10 4.79
C ILE A 5 -6.29 8.14 5.55
N LEU A 6 -5.67 7.71 6.64
CA LEU A 6 -4.71 8.55 7.33
C LEU A 6 -3.35 8.34 6.68
N THR A 7 -2.74 9.40 6.22
CA THR A 7 -1.40 9.33 5.65
C THR A 7 -0.57 10.49 6.16
N HIS A 8 0.73 10.29 6.23
CA HIS A 8 1.67 11.32 6.64
C HIS A 8 2.35 11.90 5.41
N CYS A 9 2.44 13.22 5.36
CA CYS A 9 3.12 13.87 4.25
C CYS A 9 4.61 13.46 4.25
N PRO A 10 5.13 12.96 3.13
CA PRO A 10 6.54 12.58 3.07
C PRO A 10 7.49 13.77 3.17
N HIS A 11 6.98 14.98 2.97
CA HIS A 11 7.80 16.19 2.98
C HIS A 11 7.80 16.89 4.34
N CYS A 12 6.62 17.16 4.93
CA CYS A 12 6.53 17.91 6.19
C CYS A 12 6.07 17.08 7.38
N GLN A 13 5.77 15.80 7.20
CA GLN A 13 5.35 14.86 8.24
C GLN A 13 3.97 15.15 8.83
N ALA A 14 3.24 16.12 8.32
CA ALA A 14 1.89 16.41 8.82
C ALA A 14 0.96 15.25 8.52
N SER A 15 0.05 14.97 9.47
CA SER A 15 -1.00 13.98 9.25
C SER A 15 -2.07 14.54 8.33
N ASN A 16 -2.49 13.75 7.37
CA ASN A 16 -3.55 14.10 6.44
C ASN A 16 -4.58 12.99 6.40
N ARG A 17 -5.84 13.37 6.33
CA ARG A 17 -6.94 12.44 6.06
C ARG A 17 -7.47 12.74 4.69
N LEU A 18 -7.48 11.72 3.83
CA LEU A 18 -8.03 11.90 2.50
C LEU A 18 -9.12 10.86 2.24
N PRO A 19 -10.21 11.25 1.57
CA PRO A 19 -11.21 10.28 1.18
C PRO A 19 -10.61 9.27 0.20
N ALA A 20 -10.97 8.00 0.36
CA ALA A 20 -10.44 6.96 -0.50
C ALA A 20 -10.75 7.20 -1.97
N ASP A 21 -11.91 7.80 -2.27
CA ASP A 21 -12.32 8.09 -3.64
C ASP A 21 -11.53 9.23 -4.29
N ARG A 22 -10.69 9.93 -3.53
CA ARG A 22 -9.86 11.03 -4.03
C ARG A 22 -8.43 10.60 -4.34
N ILE A 23 -8.12 9.32 -4.22
CA ILE A 23 -6.76 8.83 -4.46
C ILE A 23 -6.28 9.13 -5.88
N ALA A 24 -7.18 9.01 -6.86
CA ALA A 24 -6.84 9.23 -8.26
C ALA A 24 -6.66 10.73 -8.60
N ASP A 25 -7.00 11.63 -7.69
CA ASP A 25 -6.99 13.07 -7.93
C ASP A 25 -5.67 13.75 -7.59
N ALA A 26 -4.60 12.98 -7.39
CA ALA A 26 -3.28 13.49 -7.02
C ALA A 26 -3.36 14.42 -5.80
N PRO A 27 -3.81 13.90 -4.64
CA PRO A 27 -4.01 14.74 -3.47
C PRO A 27 -2.71 15.35 -2.95
N VAL A 28 -2.83 16.54 -2.39
CA VAL A 28 -1.68 17.27 -1.83
C VAL A 28 -1.87 17.45 -0.33
N CYS A 29 -0.76 17.68 0.37
CA CYS A 29 -0.79 17.92 1.81
C CYS A 29 -1.52 19.22 2.11
N GLY A 30 -2.47 19.18 3.05
CA GLY A 30 -3.22 20.36 3.45
C GLY A 30 -2.37 21.40 4.18
N ARG A 31 -1.17 21.04 4.60
CA ARG A 31 -0.28 21.94 5.32
C ARG A 31 0.78 22.55 4.43
N CYS A 32 1.50 21.75 3.65
CA CYS A 32 2.61 22.25 2.85
C CYS A 32 2.36 22.24 1.34
N GLY A 33 1.26 21.62 0.88
CA GLY A 33 0.92 21.60 -0.54
C GLY A 33 1.66 20.60 -1.40
N GLU A 34 2.58 19.84 -0.82
CA GLU A 34 3.34 18.83 -1.57
C GLU A 34 2.53 17.57 -1.81
N PRO A 35 2.82 16.79 -2.88
CA PRO A 35 2.08 15.57 -3.15
C PRO A 35 2.13 14.58 -1.99
N LEU A 36 0.97 14.00 -1.66
CA LEU A 36 0.87 13.00 -0.60
C LEU A 36 1.22 11.60 -1.09
N LEU A 37 0.93 11.30 -2.35
CA LEU A 37 1.12 9.97 -2.90
C LEU A 37 2.39 9.91 -3.75
N ALA A 38 3.50 10.34 -3.17
CA ALA A 38 4.79 10.42 -3.86
C ALA A 38 5.57 9.12 -3.78
N GLY A 39 4.88 7.98 -3.78
CA GLY A 39 5.50 6.66 -3.79
C GLY A 39 5.62 6.01 -2.43
N GLN A 40 5.27 6.69 -1.34
CA GLN A 40 5.29 6.04 -0.03
C GLN A 40 4.08 5.13 0.13
N PRO A 41 4.23 3.99 0.83
CA PRO A 41 3.12 3.07 1.01
C PRO A 41 2.00 3.65 1.85
N LEU A 42 0.75 3.35 1.47
CA LEU A 42 -0.42 3.69 2.27
C LEU A 42 -0.65 2.59 3.29
N GLU A 43 -1.12 2.95 4.48
CA GLU A 43 -1.53 1.96 5.46
C GLU A 43 -3.01 1.67 5.30
N LEU A 44 -3.33 0.44 4.95
CA LEU A 44 -4.71 0.00 4.75
C LEU A 44 -5.14 -0.92 5.89
N SER A 45 -6.45 -0.99 6.07
CA SER A 45 -7.06 -1.77 7.16
C SER A 45 -8.33 -2.45 6.66
N ASP A 46 -8.88 -3.30 7.53
CA ASP A 46 -10.18 -3.92 7.26
C ASP A 46 -11.25 -2.87 6.97
N ALA A 47 -11.11 -1.67 7.54
CA ALA A 47 -12.11 -0.60 7.40
C ALA A 47 -12.04 0.14 6.07
N ASN A 48 -10.84 0.31 5.48
CA ASN A 48 -10.68 1.19 4.32
C ASN A 48 -10.20 0.48 3.05
N PHE A 49 -9.84 -0.80 3.13
CA PHE A 49 -9.23 -1.52 2.00
C PHE A 49 -10.11 -1.48 0.74
N ASP A 50 -11.38 -1.84 0.89
CA ASP A 50 -12.27 -1.94 -0.28
C ASP A 50 -12.47 -0.59 -0.96
N ALA A 51 -12.59 0.48 -0.17
CA ALA A 51 -12.75 1.81 -0.71
C ALA A 51 -11.53 2.22 -1.54
N VAL A 52 -10.33 1.93 -1.04
CA VAL A 52 -9.09 2.25 -1.76
C VAL A 52 -8.94 1.39 -3.00
N ALA A 53 -9.17 0.09 -2.88
CA ALA A 53 -9.04 -0.83 -4.01
C ALA A 53 -10.01 -0.49 -5.13
N THR A 54 -11.20 -0.02 -4.78
CA THR A 54 -12.21 0.37 -5.77
C THR A 54 -11.85 1.71 -6.43
N ALA A 55 -11.34 2.66 -5.64
CA ALA A 55 -11.05 4.00 -6.14
C ALA A 55 -9.77 4.08 -6.97
N SER A 56 -8.83 3.17 -6.74
CA SER A 56 -7.54 3.22 -7.41
C SER A 56 -7.68 2.86 -8.89
N VAL A 57 -7.22 3.75 -9.76
CA VAL A 57 -7.15 3.49 -11.20
C VAL A 57 -5.84 2.80 -11.57
N GLN A 58 -4.87 2.81 -10.67
CA GLN A 58 -3.59 2.13 -10.84
C GLN A 58 -3.63 0.77 -10.15
N PRO A 59 -2.78 -0.17 -10.57
CA PRO A 59 -2.62 -1.41 -9.80
C PRO A 59 -2.20 -1.09 -8.36
N LEU A 60 -2.74 -1.85 -7.42
CA LEU A 60 -2.44 -1.72 -6.00
C LEU A 60 -1.56 -2.90 -5.61
N LEU A 61 -0.39 -2.63 -5.06
CA LEU A 61 0.52 -3.65 -4.59
C LEU A 61 0.54 -3.60 -3.06
N VAL A 62 0.04 -4.65 -2.42
CA VAL A 62 -0.18 -4.68 -0.98
C VAL A 62 0.83 -5.62 -0.32
N ASP A 63 1.53 -5.10 0.68
CA ASP A 63 2.45 -5.86 1.52
C ASP A 63 1.75 -6.26 2.81
N PHE A 64 1.46 -7.55 2.95
CA PHE A 64 0.97 -8.10 4.21
C PHE A 64 2.17 -8.40 5.11
N TRP A 65 2.25 -7.73 6.24
CA TRP A 65 3.42 -7.75 7.11
C TRP A 65 3.01 -7.75 8.58
N ALA A 66 3.98 -7.82 9.48
CA ALA A 66 3.76 -7.62 10.91
C ALA A 66 5.02 -7.03 11.54
N PRO A 67 4.87 -6.24 12.62
CA PRO A 67 6.03 -5.58 13.25
C PRO A 67 7.10 -6.54 13.80
N TRP A 68 6.71 -7.74 14.20
CA TRP A 68 7.63 -8.74 14.75
C TRP A 68 8.34 -9.56 13.67
N CYS A 69 7.96 -9.39 12.43
CA CYS A 69 8.47 -10.21 11.33
C CYS A 69 9.81 -9.65 10.82
N GLY A 70 10.90 -10.38 11.03
CA GLY A 70 12.23 -9.98 10.60
C GLY A 70 12.33 -9.76 9.08
N PRO A 71 11.95 -10.75 8.26
CA PRO A 71 11.99 -10.59 6.79
C PRO A 71 11.15 -9.42 6.30
N CYS A 72 10.00 -9.14 6.95
CA CYS A 72 9.16 -7.98 6.60
C CYS A 72 9.93 -6.68 6.80
N ARG A 73 10.61 -6.55 7.94
CA ARG A 73 11.38 -5.34 8.24
C ARG A 73 12.59 -5.20 7.32
N MET A 74 13.20 -6.32 6.95
CA MET A 74 14.31 -6.31 6.00
C MET A 74 13.86 -5.84 4.62
N MET A 75 12.66 -6.18 4.21
CA MET A 75 12.11 -5.79 2.91
C MET A 75 11.63 -4.33 2.88
N ALA A 76 11.33 -3.73 4.02
CA ALA A 76 10.71 -2.41 4.05
C ALA A 76 11.45 -1.35 3.22
N PRO A 77 12.79 -1.21 3.30
CA PRO A 77 13.48 -0.24 2.46
C PRO A 77 13.33 -0.52 0.97
N ALA A 78 13.36 -1.79 0.58
CA ALA A 78 13.17 -2.18 -0.83
C ALA A 78 11.76 -1.85 -1.31
N PHE A 79 10.77 -2.06 -0.46
CA PHE A 79 9.38 -1.74 -0.78
C PHE A 79 9.20 -0.24 -0.96
N GLU A 80 9.79 0.57 -0.08
CA GLU A 80 9.76 2.02 -0.20
C GLU A 80 10.44 2.50 -1.47
N GLN A 81 11.60 1.92 -1.79
CA GLN A 81 12.31 2.27 -3.02
C GLN A 81 11.49 1.92 -4.26
N ALA A 82 10.86 0.75 -4.27
CA ALA A 82 9.98 0.35 -5.36
C ALA A 82 8.82 1.32 -5.51
N GLY A 83 8.28 1.81 -4.40
CA GLY A 83 7.22 2.80 -4.42
C GLY A 83 7.63 4.09 -5.13
N LYS A 84 8.84 4.57 -4.89
CA LYS A 84 9.34 5.75 -5.57
C LYS A 84 9.50 5.50 -7.08
N THR A 85 10.00 4.33 -7.45
CA THR A 85 10.15 3.96 -8.85
C THR A 85 8.79 3.86 -9.55
N LEU A 86 7.78 3.36 -8.85
CA LEU A 86 6.45 3.11 -9.40
C LEU A 86 5.49 4.28 -9.25
N ALA A 87 5.92 5.39 -8.63
CA ALA A 87 5.05 6.53 -8.39
C ALA A 87 4.39 6.99 -9.71
N GLY A 88 3.07 7.13 -9.68
CA GLY A 88 2.28 7.47 -10.87
C GLY A 88 1.88 6.27 -11.72
N ARG A 89 2.42 5.07 -11.46
CA ARG A 89 2.10 3.87 -12.24
C ARG A 89 1.46 2.77 -11.41
N ALA A 90 1.82 2.68 -10.14
CA ALA A 90 1.23 1.73 -9.21
C ALA A 90 1.17 2.36 -7.83
N LEU A 91 0.20 1.92 -7.04
CA LEU A 91 0.00 2.39 -5.68
C LEU A 91 0.50 1.30 -4.73
N LEU A 92 1.36 1.65 -3.80
CA LEU A 92 1.86 0.69 -2.82
C LEU A 92 1.14 0.88 -1.49
N ALA A 93 0.85 -0.23 -0.83
CA ALA A 93 0.14 -0.22 0.43
C ALA A 93 0.66 -1.31 1.35
N LYS A 94 0.44 -1.13 2.64
CA LYS A 94 0.81 -2.11 3.67
C LYS A 94 -0.41 -2.44 4.50
N VAL A 95 -0.55 -3.71 4.85
CA VAL A 95 -1.58 -4.19 5.77
C VAL A 95 -0.88 -4.93 6.90
N ASN A 96 -1.02 -4.42 8.11
CA ASN A 96 -0.53 -5.12 9.30
C ASN A 96 -1.46 -6.30 9.57
N SER A 97 -0.94 -7.51 9.37
CA SER A 97 -1.75 -8.73 9.44
C SER A 97 -2.33 -8.96 10.84
N ASP A 98 -1.62 -8.54 11.89
CA ASP A 98 -2.09 -8.73 13.26
C ASP A 98 -3.31 -7.87 13.57
N ASP A 99 -3.37 -6.67 12.99
CA ASP A 99 -4.46 -5.73 13.26
C ASP A 99 -5.63 -5.89 12.30
N ASN A 100 -5.46 -6.68 11.25
CA ASN A 100 -6.46 -6.79 10.19
C ASN A 100 -6.76 -8.24 9.83
N PRO A 101 -7.38 -8.97 10.78
CA PRO A 101 -7.64 -10.39 10.59
C PRO A 101 -8.62 -10.70 9.45
N GLN A 102 -9.52 -9.77 9.15
CA GLN A 102 -10.48 -9.99 8.06
C GLN A 102 -9.77 -10.01 6.70
N LEU A 103 -8.88 -9.07 6.46
CA LEU A 103 -8.10 -9.04 5.22
C LEU A 103 -7.17 -10.23 5.11
N SER A 104 -6.52 -10.59 6.20
CA SER A 104 -5.61 -11.74 6.22
C SER A 104 -6.33 -13.03 5.87
N ALA A 105 -7.53 -13.22 6.40
CA ALA A 105 -8.36 -14.38 6.10
C ALA A 105 -8.89 -14.34 4.66
N ARG A 106 -9.35 -13.17 4.23
CA ARG A 106 -9.91 -12.98 2.89
C ARG A 106 -8.91 -13.34 1.78
N PHE A 107 -7.64 -12.94 1.96
CA PHE A 107 -6.61 -13.24 0.99
C PHE A 107 -5.84 -14.53 1.30
N GLY A 108 -6.24 -15.24 2.35
CA GLY A 108 -5.61 -16.51 2.70
C GLY A 108 -4.12 -16.38 2.98
N ILE A 109 -3.73 -15.33 3.72
CA ILE A 109 -2.33 -15.07 4.02
C ILE A 109 -1.83 -16.10 5.02
N ARG A 110 -0.86 -16.90 4.61
CA ARG A 110 -0.28 -17.99 5.45
C ARG A 110 1.13 -17.69 5.87
N SER A 111 1.80 -16.80 5.17
CA SER A 111 3.17 -16.43 5.50
C SER A 111 3.34 -14.94 5.20
N ILE A 112 4.29 -14.31 5.86
CA ILE A 112 4.60 -12.91 5.67
C ILE A 112 6.12 -12.73 5.54
N PRO A 113 6.58 -11.77 4.74
CA PRO A 113 5.76 -10.88 3.93
C PRO A 113 5.14 -11.62 2.73
N THR A 114 3.96 -11.19 2.33
CA THR A 114 3.34 -11.61 1.08
C THR A 114 2.86 -10.36 0.34
N LEU A 115 3.29 -10.23 -0.89
CA LEU A 115 2.86 -9.13 -1.75
C LEU A 115 1.74 -9.61 -2.64
N VAL A 116 0.64 -8.84 -2.67
CA VAL A 116 -0.53 -9.16 -3.48
C VAL A 116 -0.80 -7.99 -4.41
N ARG A 117 -0.88 -8.26 -5.71
CA ARG A 117 -1.26 -7.25 -6.70
C ARG A 117 -2.77 -7.28 -6.89
N ILE A 118 -3.39 -6.12 -6.77
CA ILE A 118 -4.83 -5.95 -6.91
C ILE A 118 -5.09 -5.01 -8.07
N ALA A 119 -5.93 -5.41 -9.01
CA ALA A 119 -6.37 -4.57 -10.10
C ALA A 119 -7.89 -4.63 -10.18
N LYS A 120 -8.53 -3.46 -10.22
CA LYS A 120 -9.99 -3.35 -10.28
C LYS A 120 -10.69 -4.15 -9.18
N GLY A 121 -10.09 -4.13 -7.98
CA GLY A 121 -10.64 -4.79 -6.80
C GLY A 121 -10.36 -6.29 -6.71
N HIS A 122 -9.62 -6.87 -7.65
CA HIS A 122 -9.35 -8.31 -7.67
C HIS A 122 -7.86 -8.62 -7.60
N GLU A 123 -7.52 -9.69 -6.90
CA GLU A 123 -6.15 -10.18 -6.86
C GLU A 123 -5.75 -10.71 -8.25
N THR A 124 -4.62 -10.22 -8.77
CA THR A 124 -4.13 -10.62 -10.09
C THR A 124 -2.76 -11.30 -10.04
N ALA A 125 -2.03 -11.19 -8.94
CA ALA A 125 -0.76 -11.87 -8.73
C ALA A 125 -0.41 -11.82 -7.25
N ARG A 126 0.48 -12.73 -6.82
CA ARG A 126 1.03 -12.68 -5.46
C ARG A 126 2.41 -13.34 -5.44
N GLN A 127 3.21 -12.92 -4.46
CA GLN A 127 4.52 -13.48 -4.22
C GLN A 127 4.78 -13.45 -2.72
N SER A 128 5.12 -14.59 -2.14
CA SER A 128 5.49 -14.68 -0.72
C SER A 128 7.01 -14.59 -0.57
N GLY A 129 7.45 -14.07 0.56
CA GLY A 129 8.86 -13.94 0.91
C GLY A 129 9.41 -12.56 0.57
N ALA A 130 10.53 -12.23 1.20
CA ALA A 130 11.18 -10.94 1.00
C ALA A 130 11.77 -10.87 -0.41
N LEU A 131 11.54 -9.73 -1.08
CA LEU A 131 12.00 -9.49 -2.45
C LEU A 131 12.88 -8.25 -2.51
N PRO A 132 13.86 -8.22 -3.42
CA PRO A 132 14.57 -6.98 -3.70
C PRO A 132 13.68 -5.99 -4.47
N ALA A 133 14.07 -4.72 -4.48
CA ALA A 133 13.26 -3.67 -5.11
C ALA A 133 12.92 -3.97 -6.57
N SER A 134 13.87 -4.49 -7.34
CA SER A 134 13.64 -4.80 -8.76
C SER A 134 12.56 -5.86 -8.96
N ALA A 135 12.51 -6.86 -8.07
CA ALA A 135 11.48 -7.89 -8.15
C ALA A 135 10.10 -7.35 -7.74
N ILE A 136 10.08 -6.43 -6.78
CA ILE A 136 8.84 -5.78 -6.37
C ILE A 136 8.29 -4.94 -7.53
N VAL A 137 9.14 -4.17 -8.19
CA VAL A 137 8.75 -3.38 -9.36
C VAL A 137 8.21 -4.28 -10.47
N ALA A 138 8.86 -5.41 -10.72
CA ALA A 138 8.40 -6.36 -11.73
C ALA A 138 7.04 -6.94 -11.40
N LEU A 139 6.79 -7.22 -10.11
CA LEU A 139 5.52 -7.78 -9.67
C LEU A 139 4.35 -6.80 -9.91
N ALA A 140 4.62 -5.50 -9.88
CA ALA A 140 3.58 -4.50 -10.13
C ALA A 140 3.00 -4.60 -11.54
N GLY A 141 3.74 -5.13 -12.50
CA GLY A 141 3.24 -5.42 -13.84
C GLY A 141 2.99 -4.20 -14.72
N VAL A 142 3.66 -3.09 -14.44
CA VAL A 142 3.48 -1.84 -15.19
C VAL A 142 4.77 -1.33 -15.78
#